data_cd1e9c227b9498639852c5197928550d
#
_entry.id   cd1e9c227b9498639852c5197928550d
#
_cell.length_a   1.000
_cell.length_b   1.000
_cell.length_c   1.000
_cell.angle_alpha   90.00
_cell.angle_beta   90.00
_cell.angle_gamma   90.00
#
_symmetry.space_group_name_H-M   'P 1'
#
loop_
_entity.id
_entity.type
_entity.pdbx_description
1 polymer ?
#
loop_
_entity_poly.entity_id
_entity_poly.type
_entity_poly.pdbx_seq_one_letter_code
_entity_poly.pdbx_strand_id
1 'polypeptide(L)'
;MSDSYARENIRVVAVIQARMGSTRLPGKVLRPVAGKPLLWHIVHRLRGCQLLEDIAVATTVNPADEAIVEWCNAEGITVVRGPEENVLARYATAAEKLDADIIVRVSSDAPFIDAGFVDHLIATLIEQDGDYVLMEEGSECAHEGVDPFSRRALDRLMMDAAHDPAAREHVTGYFKLHPHFVKIVRAAPYPPFDRKGGRFTIDTPDDLAFVEALHTRVQARAGEASLADLLLLLEREPELNRINGHVRQKPLTDGRLSGGLALIRCDGGGKFGYGHVKRMVALARALRDREGVGVSFALNGSEDAAIPIRRAGFAVIMLKEVGDLERLVTDGRPDILLLDGREGPTRAELEKLKRHVAITAVIDDGHERRLTCDYAYYPPVPGAQALSWAGSNTLPRIGWEWALLGLNPNALKAKDAPAPARPTVLVAMGGSDPHGLTLRMAKALAALDQMVRIRFVIGAGMKDGPAVARGLVSLKKNYETVEGADDLSIEYASADLCVCAFGVTAYELAALGIPAIYLGLTPDHAASASAFADAGMGISLGLAERASDEDVASTVQWLLNKPGARRAMRHAGLSLIDGQGAARIASDLAQALAVARTPPRVAAL
;
A
#
# COMPACT_ATOMS: atom_id res chain seq x y z
N MET A 1 -35.07 -26.40 -6.37
CA MET A 1 -35.11 -27.10 -5.07
C MET A 1 -33.74 -27.65 -4.65
N SER A 2 -32.64 -27.00 -5.00
CA SER A 2 -31.27 -27.45 -4.64
C SER A 2 -30.45 -26.43 -3.84
N ASP A 3 -30.97 -25.22 -3.57
CA ASP A 3 -30.22 -24.16 -2.84
C ASP A 3 -30.58 -24.00 -1.35
N SER A 4 -31.55 -24.75 -0.84
CA SER A 4 -31.94 -24.63 0.58
C SER A 4 -31.14 -25.52 1.53
N TYR A 5 -30.45 -26.55 1.03
CA TYR A 5 -29.68 -27.50 1.85
C TYR A 5 -28.26 -27.06 2.20
N ALA A 6 -27.72 -26.01 1.53
CA ALA A 6 -26.36 -25.50 1.81
C ALA A 6 -26.29 -24.48 2.96
N ARG A 7 -27.41 -24.04 3.51
CA ARG A 7 -27.48 -22.99 4.57
C ARG A 7 -27.61 -23.53 6.01
N GLU A 8 -27.78 -24.83 6.22
CA GLU A 8 -28.09 -25.41 7.54
C GLU A 8 -26.88 -25.60 8.48
N ASN A 9 -25.64 -25.26 8.06
CA ASN A 9 -24.42 -25.49 8.88
C ASN A 9 -23.41 -24.34 8.83
N ILE A 10 -23.84 -23.07 8.75
CA ILE A 10 -22.92 -21.94 8.81
C ILE A 10 -22.52 -21.69 10.26
N ARG A 11 -21.24 -21.91 10.59
CA ARG A 11 -20.72 -21.72 11.93
C ARG A 11 -20.28 -20.27 12.14
N VAL A 12 -20.95 -19.55 13.04
CA VAL A 12 -20.70 -18.14 13.36
C VAL A 12 -20.05 -18.02 14.73
N VAL A 13 -18.88 -17.39 14.77
CA VAL A 13 -18.08 -17.24 15.99
C VAL A 13 -17.74 -15.80 16.27
N ALA A 14 -18.00 -15.32 17.49
CA ALA A 14 -17.51 -14.02 17.94
C ALA A 14 -16.06 -14.10 18.43
N VAL A 15 -15.20 -13.22 17.93
CA VAL A 15 -13.80 -13.11 18.35
C VAL A 15 -13.55 -11.74 18.95
N ILE A 16 -13.30 -11.70 20.26
CA ILE A 16 -13.03 -10.47 21.02
C ILE A 16 -11.52 -10.26 21.08
N GLN A 17 -11.01 -9.21 20.47
CA GLN A 17 -9.59 -8.84 20.62
C GLN A 17 -9.37 -8.13 21.96
N ALA A 18 -8.50 -8.66 22.82
CA ALA A 18 -8.24 -8.09 24.13
C ALA A 18 -6.76 -8.16 24.51
N ARG A 19 -6.23 -7.08 25.13
CA ARG A 19 -4.88 -7.04 25.71
C ARG A 19 -4.82 -6.09 26.90
N MET A 20 -3.91 -6.31 27.83
CA MET A 20 -3.67 -5.44 28.98
C MET A 20 -2.94 -4.15 28.60
N GLY A 21 -2.20 -4.14 27.50
CA GLY A 21 -1.31 -3.07 27.02
C GLY A 21 -2.01 -1.86 26.41
N SER A 22 -3.14 -1.39 26.98
CA SER A 22 -3.76 -0.13 26.54
C SER A 22 -2.95 1.08 27.00
N THR A 23 -2.56 1.98 26.07
CA THR A 23 -1.73 3.16 26.38
C THR A 23 -2.49 4.25 27.14
N ARG A 24 -3.78 4.46 26.84
CA ARG A 24 -4.63 5.50 27.45
C ARG A 24 -5.27 5.07 28.77
N LEU A 25 -5.58 3.77 28.90
CA LEU A 25 -6.18 3.19 30.10
C LEU A 25 -5.63 1.76 30.29
N PRO A 26 -4.46 1.59 30.94
CA PRO A 26 -3.84 0.28 31.14
C PRO A 26 -4.75 -0.70 31.87
N GLY A 27 -4.80 -1.95 31.39
CA GLY A 27 -5.64 -3.00 31.94
C GLY A 27 -7.15 -2.80 31.78
N LYS A 28 -7.60 -1.90 30.90
CA LYS A 28 -9.01 -1.52 30.76
C LYS A 28 -9.97 -2.70 30.63
N VAL A 29 -9.54 -3.77 29.93
CA VAL A 29 -10.40 -4.93 29.63
C VAL A 29 -10.83 -5.71 30.87
N LEU A 30 -10.06 -5.67 31.96
CA LEU A 30 -10.39 -6.29 33.25
C LEU A 30 -10.78 -5.26 34.31
N ARG A 31 -10.83 -3.97 34.00
CA ARG A 31 -11.33 -2.96 34.94
C ARG A 31 -12.82 -3.15 35.21
N PRO A 32 -13.24 -2.98 36.47
CA PRO A 32 -14.65 -3.11 36.82
C PRO A 32 -15.48 -1.95 36.24
N VAL A 33 -16.60 -2.32 35.65
CA VAL A 33 -17.69 -1.43 35.22
C VAL A 33 -18.94 -1.96 35.93
N ALA A 34 -19.61 -1.14 36.72
CA ALA A 34 -20.75 -1.57 37.58
C ALA A 34 -20.45 -2.87 38.36
N GLY A 35 -19.21 -3.06 38.83
CA GLY A 35 -18.80 -4.20 39.67
C GLY A 35 -18.38 -5.48 38.91
N LYS A 36 -18.37 -5.49 37.58
CA LYS A 36 -17.89 -6.61 36.75
C LYS A 36 -16.82 -6.14 35.77
N PRO A 37 -15.82 -6.98 35.38
CA PRO A 37 -14.85 -6.63 34.37
C PRO A 37 -15.50 -6.13 33.08
N LEU A 38 -14.87 -5.17 32.38
CA LEU A 38 -15.36 -4.68 31.07
C LEU A 38 -15.57 -5.84 30.09
N LEU A 39 -14.63 -6.78 30.01
CA LEU A 39 -14.71 -7.96 29.14
C LEU A 39 -15.91 -8.85 29.49
N TRP A 40 -16.28 -8.92 30.77
CA TRP A 40 -17.48 -9.66 31.23
C TRP A 40 -18.76 -9.10 30.57
N HIS A 41 -18.91 -7.77 30.50
CA HIS A 41 -20.09 -7.14 29.89
C HIS A 41 -20.23 -7.52 28.42
N ILE A 42 -19.14 -7.55 27.70
CA ILE A 42 -19.12 -7.90 26.27
C ILE A 42 -19.53 -9.36 26.08
N VAL A 43 -18.89 -10.29 26.80
CA VAL A 43 -19.19 -11.71 26.71
C VAL A 43 -20.63 -12.00 27.13
N HIS A 44 -21.08 -11.41 28.25
CA HIS A 44 -22.44 -11.58 28.76
C HIS A 44 -23.51 -11.21 27.73
N ARG A 45 -23.30 -10.12 27.00
CA ARG A 45 -24.22 -9.65 25.94
C ARG A 45 -24.16 -10.49 24.68
N LEU A 46 -22.99 -10.91 24.26
CA LEU A 46 -22.82 -11.81 23.11
C LEU A 46 -23.47 -13.17 23.34
N ARG A 47 -23.54 -13.66 24.59
CA ARG A 47 -24.27 -14.89 24.93
C ARG A 47 -25.80 -14.79 24.69
N GLY A 48 -26.32 -13.58 24.51
CA GLY A 48 -27.72 -13.34 24.13
C GLY A 48 -28.01 -13.44 22.65
N CYS A 49 -26.99 -13.49 21.77
CA CYS A 49 -27.18 -13.64 20.33
C CYS A 49 -27.69 -15.03 19.97
N GLN A 50 -28.62 -15.08 19.01
CA GLN A 50 -29.26 -16.33 18.58
C GLN A 50 -28.48 -17.01 17.44
N LEU A 51 -27.68 -16.23 16.69
CA LEU A 51 -26.92 -16.71 15.53
C LEU A 51 -25.45 -17.00 15.85
N LEU A 52 -24.98 -16.71 17.07
CA LEU A 52 -23.62 -17.07 17.50
C LEU A 52 -23.59 -18.48 18.11
N GLU A 53 -22.66 -19.29 17.64
CA GLU A 53 -22.42 -20.63 18.18
C GLU A 53 -21.31 -20.66 19.25
N ASP A 54 -20.31 -19.77 19.12
CA ASP A 54 -19.19 -19.75 20.06
C ASP A 54 -18.61 -18.33 20.24
N ILE A 55 -17.90 -18.14 21.35
CA ILE A 55 -17.20 -16.90 21.69
C ILE A 55 -15.76 -17.21 22.05
N ALA A 56 -14.82 -16.53 21.41
CA ALA A 56 -13.40 -16.61 21.73
C ALA A 56 -12.82 -15.24 22.11
N VAL A 57 -11.80 -15.25 22.96
CA VAL A 57 -10.96 -14.09 23.25
C VAL A 57 -9.59 -14.29 22.59
N ALA A 58 -9.23 -13.37 21.72
CA ALA A 58 -7.95 -13.33 21.03
C ALA A 58 -7.00 -12.36 21.76
N THR A 59 -6.07 -12.90 22.55
CA THR A 59 -5.09 -12.15 23.35
C THR A 59 -3.66 -12.36 22.86
N THR A 60 -2.69 -11.75 23.53
CA THR A 60 -1.29 -11.84 23.09
C THR A 60 -0.50 -12.90 23.89
N VAL A 61 0.73 -13.15 23.43
CA VAL A 61 1.68 -13.98 24.19
C VAL A 61 2.44 -13.18 25.25
N ASN A 62 2.14 -11.89 25.41
CA ASN A 62 2.76 -11.04 26.42
C ASN A 62 2.40 -11.58 27.84
N PRO A 63 3.36 -11.69 28.77
CA PRO A 63 3.10 -12.12 30.14
C PRO A 63 2.05 -11.29 30.88
N ALA A 64 1.90 -10.00 30.57
CA ALA A 64 0.87 -9.15 31.16
C ALA A 64 -0.57 -9.61 30.82
N ASP A 65 -0.76 -10.34 29.71
CA ASP A 65 -2.05 -10.82 29.25
C ASP A 65 -2.45 -12.18 29.89
N GLU A 66 -1.61 -12.75 30.75
CA GLU A 66 -1.95 -13.98 31.51
C GLU A 66 -3.22 -13.79 32.34
N ALA A 67 -3.42 -12.60 32.91
CA ALA A 67 -4.64 -12.27 33.64
C ALA A 67 -5.93 -12.42 32.80
N ILE A 68 -5.84 -12.14 31.47
CA ILE A 68 -6.96 -12.35 30.54
C ILE A 68 -7.20 -13.85 30.34
N VAL A 69 -6.12 -14.63 30.20
CA VAL A 69 -6.19 -16.10 30.04
C VAL A 69 -6.82 -16.75 31.26
N GLU A 70 -6.37 -16.37 32.45
CA GLU A 70 -6.92 -16.87 33.73
C GLU A 70 -8.43 -16.54 33.87
N TRP A 71 -8.79 -15.29 33.54
CA TRP A 71 -10.18 -14.86 33.55
C TRP A 71 -11.04 -15.66 32.55
N CYS A 72 -10.54 -15.83 31.29
CA CYS A 72 -11.25 -16.61 30.27
C CYS A 72 -11.48 -18.08 30.73
N ASN A 73 -10.45 -18.70 31.31
CA ASN A 73 -10.54 -20.07 31.82
C ASN A 73 -11.58 -20.19 32.95
N ALA A 74 -11.63 -19.21 33.85
CA ALA A 74 -12.62 -19.18 34.93
C ALA A 74 -14.07 -19.00 34.44
N GLU A 75 -14.26 -18.26 33.33
CA GLU A 75 -15.58 -18.03 32.72
C GLU A 75 -15.95 -19.08 31.65
N GLY A 76 -15.07 -20.06 31.38
CA GLY A 76 -15.30 -21.12 30.40
C GLY A 76 -15.27 -20.61 28.95
N ILE A 77 -14.45 -19.60 28.64
CA ILE A 77 -14.36 -18.96 27.31
C ILE A 77 -13.12 -19.46 26.59
N THR A 78 -13.28 -19.80 25.32
CA THR A 78 -12.15 -20.16 24.47
C THR A 78 -11.17 -19.00 24.34
N VAL A 79 -9.89 -19.25 24.66
CA VAL A 79 -8.83 -18.27 24.51
C VAL A 79 -7.84 -18.69 23.43
N VAL A 80 -7.42 -17.72 22.61
CA VAL A 80 -6.40 -17.87 21.58
C VAL A 80 -5.31 -16.83 21.81
N ARG A 81 -4.04 -17.26 21.73
CA ARG A 81 -2.88 -16.39 21.93
C ARG A 81 -2.07 -16.26 20.65
N GLY A 82 -1.52 -15.08 20.43
CA GLY A 82 -0.66 -14.84 19.27
C GLY A 82 0.17 -13.56 19.37
N PRO A 83 0.86 -13.15 18.29
CA PRO A 83 1.72 -11.98 18.30
C PRO A 83 0.97 -10.70 18.68
N GLU A 84 1.59 -9.84 19.50
CA GLU A 84 1.00 -8.57 19.92
C GLU A 84 0.75 -7.63 18.74
N GLU A 85 1.71 -7.51 17.83
CA GLU A 85 1.69 -6.61 16.67
C GLU A 85 0.90 -7.15 15.45
N ASN A 86 0.24 -8.31 15.60
CA ASN A 86 -0.48 -8.93 14.51
C ASN A 86 -1.84 -9.47 14.97
N VAL A 87 -2.83 -8.57 15.02
CA VAL A 87 -4.20 -8.92 15.36
C VAL A 87 -4.79 -9.88 14.33
N LEU A 88 -4.53 -9.65 13.03
CA LEU A 88 -5.02 -10.49 11.94
C LEU A 88 -4.63 -11.97 12.12
N ALA A 89 -3.37 -12.24 12.49
CA ALA A 89 -2.92 -13.62 12.76
C ALA A 89 -3.69 -14.26 13.94
N ARG A 90 -4.05 -13.49 14.97
CA ARG A 90 -4.85 -14.00 16.08
C ARG A 90 -6.27 -14.35 15.66
N TYR A 91 -6.88 -13.56 14.76
CA TYR A 91 -8.18 -13.87 14.17
C TYR A 91 -8.14 -15.12 13.30
N ALA A 92 -7.10 -15.28 12.47
CA ALA A 92 -6.92 -16.48 11.66
C ALA A 92 -6.81 -17.74 12.54
N THR A 93 -6.00 -17.69 13.60
CA THR A 93 -5.87 -18.81 14.56
C THR A 93 -7.19 -19.12 15.28
N ALA A 94 -7.97 -18.09 15.65
CA ALA A 94 -9.26 -18.29 16.28
C ALA A 94 -10.28 -18.92 15.33
N ALA A 95 -10.35 -18.42 14.09
CA ALA A 95 -11.23 -18.93 13.05
C ALA A 95 -10.92 -20.38 12.67
N GLU A 96 -9.63 -20.75 12.59
CA GLU A 96 -9.20 -22.12 12.35
C GLU A 96 -9.54 -23.04 13.52
N LYS A 97 -9.20 -22.63 14.75
CA LYS A 97 -9.45 -23.43 15.97
C LYS A 97 -10.93 -23.73 16.20
N LEU A 98 -11.81 -22.80 15.82
CA LEU A 98 -13.25 -22.90 16.02
C LEU A 98 -14.03 -23.29 14.76
N ASP A 99 -13.34 -23.55 13.67
CA ASP A 99 -13.93 -23.91 12.36
C ASP A 99 -15.03 -22.91 11.93
N ALA A 100 -14.70 -21.61 12.02
CA ALA A 100 -15.66 -20.54 11.77
C ALA A 100 -15.82 -20.24 10.29
N ASP A 101 -17.07 -20.19 9.79
CA ASP A 101 -17.46 -19.73 8.45
C ASP A 101 -17.65 -18.20 8.43
N ILE A 102 -18.19 -17.67 9.53
CA ILE A 102 -18.37 -16.23 9.75
C ILE A 102 -17.71 -15.86 11.07
N ILE A 103 -16.92 -14.80 11.04
CA ILE A 103 -16.25 -14.23 12.20
C ILE A 103 -16.91 -12.90 12.54
N VAL A 104 -17.41 -12.76 13.76
CA VAL A 104 -17.84 -11.47 14.28
C VAL A 104 -16.69 -10.87 15.06
N ARG A 105 -16.01 -9.88 14.44
CA ARG A 105 -14.98 -9.10 15.14
C ARG A 105 -15.65 -8.25 16.20
N VAL A 106 -15.16 -8.35 17.44
CA VAL A 106 -15.68 -7.57 18.56
C VAL A 106 -14.55 -6.79 19.22
N SER A 107 -14.79 -5.50 19.44
CA SER A 107 -13.87 -4.63 20.16
C SER A 107 -14.04 -4.79 21.68
N SER A 108 -12.94 -4.92 22.43
CA SER A 108 -12.98 -5.13 23.88
C SER A 108 -13.24 -3.86 24.71
N ASP A 109 -13.65 -2.78 24.07
CA ASP A 109 -13.96 -1.49 24.71
C ASP A 109 -15.41 -1.06 24.60
N ALA A 110 -16.27 -1.85 23.95
CA ALA A 110 -17.69 -1.57 23.75
C ALA A 110 -18.58 -2.38 24.70
N PRO A 111 -18.90 -1.90 25.92
CA PRO A 111 -19.65 -2.67 26.93
C PRO A 111 -21.14 -2.83 26.63
N PHE A 112 -21.70 -2.08 25.69
CA PHE A 112 -23.14 -2.02 25.42
C PHE A 112 -23.54 -2.64 24.07
N ILE A 113 -22.90 -3.77 23.72
CA ILE A 113 -23.30 -4.56 22.56
C ILE A 113 -24.77 -4.99 22.71
N ASP A 114 -25.54 -4.86 21.65
CA ASP A 114 -26.91 -5.37 21.57
C ASP A 114 -26.95 -6.66 20.75
N ALA A 115 -27.46 -7.73 21.34
CA ALA A 115 -27.48 -9.04 20.71
C ALA A 115 -28.37 -9.09 19.46
N GLY A 116 -29.51 -8.42 19.47
CA GLY A 116 -30.42 -8.35 18.31
C GLY A 116 -29.79 -7.59 17.14
N PHE A 117 -29.04 -6.53 17.42
CA PHE A 117 -28.30 -5.81 16.39
C PHE A 117 -27.18 -6.67 15.79
N VAL A 118 -26.45 -7.44 16.61
CA VAL A 118 -25.43 -8.38 16.13
C VAL A 118 -26.06 -9.43 15.21
N ASP A 119 -27.18 -10.04 15.64
CA ASP A 119 -27.90 -11.02 14.84
C ASP A 119 -28.43 -10.40 13.51
N HIS A 120 -28.88 -9.15 13.52
CA HIS A 120 -29.30 -8.42 12.31
C HIS A 120 -28.15 -8.30 11.30
N LEU A 121 -26.94 -7.94 11.74
CA LEU A 121 -25.79 -7.84 10.87
C LEU A 121 -25.36 -9.22 10.31
N ILE A 122 -25.37 -10.26 11.15
CA ILE A 122 -25.04 -11.64 10.74
C ILE A 122 -26.07 -12.13 9.71
N ALA A 123 -27.36 -11.96 9.97
CA ALA A 123 -28.42 -12.36 9.05
C ALA A 123 -28.26 -11.65 7.68
N THR A 124 -28.02 -10.34 7.69
CA THR A 124 -27.75 -9.58 6.45
C THR A 124 -26.56 -10.14 5.67
N LEU A 125 -25.46 -10.47 6.35
CA LEU A 125 -24.28 -11.05 5.73
C LEU A 125 -24.58 -12.38 5.04
N ILE A 126 -25.33 -13.26 5.73
CA ILE A 126 -25.72 -14.59 5.23
C ILE A 126 -26.72 -14.46 4.08
N GLU A 127 -27.77 -13.67 4.22
CA GLU A 127 -28.86 -13.53 3.25
C GLU A 127 -28.35 -13.00 1.91
N GLN A 128 -27.41 -12.04 1.94
CA GLN A 128 -26.85 -11.40 0.75
C GLN A 128 -25.57 -12.08 0.25
N ASP A 129 -25.15 -13.21 0.85
CA ASP A 129 -23.87 -13.88 0.56
C ASP A 129 -22.71 -12.89 0.52
N GLY A 130 -22.61 -12.04 1.56
CA GLY A 130 -21.59 -10.99 1.65
C GLY A 130 -20.28 -11.50 2.22
N ASP A 131 -19.24 -10.71 2.04
CA ASP A 131 -17.93 -10.92 2.69
C ASP A 131 -17.76 -10.03 3.91
N TYR A 132 -18.37 -8.84 3.89
CA TYR A 132 -18.35 -7.87 4.98
C TYR A 132 -19.63 -7.06 4.97
N VAL A 133 -20.15 -6.70 6.15
CA VAL A 133 -21.38 -5.92 6.28
C VAL A 133 -21.08 -4.52 6.81
N LEU A 134 -21.68 -3.52 6.17
CA LEU A 134 -21.76 -2.13 6.64
C LEU A 134 -23.20 -1.70 6.70
N MET A 135 -23.49 -0.63 7.46
CA MET A 135 -24.79 0.03 7.41
C MET A 135 -25.02 0.69 6.05
N GLU A 136 -26.27 0.92 5.66
CA GLU A 136 -26.63 1.68 4.47
C GLU A 136 -25.94 3.05 4.46
N GLU A 137 -25.58 3.52 3.27
CA GLU A 137 -24.89 4.80 3.09
C GLU A 137 -25.77 5.97 3.57
N GLY A 138 -25.18 6.83 4.40
CA GLY A 138 -25.89 7.98 4.98
C GLY A 138 -26.72 7.65 6.21
N SER A 139 -26.87 6.38 6.61
CA SER A 139 -27.52 6.02 7.87
C SER A 139 -26.63 6.33 9.06
N GLU A 140 -27.24 6.79 10.14
CA GLU A 140 -26.59 6.92 11.43
C GLU A 140 -26.73 5.61 12.22
N CYS A 141 -25.75 5.27 13.05
CA CYS A 141 -25.82 4.12 13.93
C CYS A 141 -25.13 4.43 15.27
N ALA A 142 -25.89 4.30 16.35
CA ALA A 142 -25.38 4.49 17.70
C ALA A 142 -24.62 3.27 18.24
N HIS A 143 -24.78 2.10 17.62
CA HIS A 143 -24.10 0.87 18.02
C HIS A 143 -22.71 0.80 17.39
N GLU A 144 -21.71 0.49 18.21
CA GLU A 144 -20.30 0.42 17.81
C GLU A 144 -19.65 -0.90 18.25
N GLY A 145 -18.50 -1.22 17.66
CA GLY A 145 -17.60 -2.24 18.15
C GLY A 145 -17.85 -3.67 17.65
N VAL A 146 -18.73 -3.85 16.64
CA VAL A 146 -19.03 -5.16 16.04
C VAL A 146 -18.95 -5.10 14.54
N ASP A 147 -18.18 -6.00 13.94
CA ASP A 147 -17.97 -6.09 12.49
C ASP A 147 -17.99 -7.56 12.03
N PRO A 148 -19.13 -8.12 11.57
CA PRO A 148 -19.19 -9.46 10.99
C PRO A 148 -18.56 -9.53 9.59
N PHE A 149 -17.80 -10.61 9.33
CA PHE A 149 -17.19 -10.86 8.03
C PHE A 149 -16.99 -12.36 7.77
N SER A 150 -16.91 -12.76 6.49
CA SER A 150 -16.79 -14.16 6.09
C SER A 150 -15.37 -14.71 6.30
N ARG A 151 -15.27 -16.04 6.45
CA ARG A 151 -13.99 -16.76 6.43
C ARG A 151 -13.24 -16.50 5.12
N ARG A 152 -13.96 -16.46 4.01
CA ARG A 152 -13.42 -16.13 2.68
C ARG A 152 -12.70 -14.77 2.67
N ALA A 153 -13.27 -13.76 3.35
CA ALA A 153 -12.63 -12.45 3.51
C ALA A 153 -11.37 -12.51 4.37
N LEU A 154 -11.38 -13.30 5.45
CA LEU A 154 -10.21 -13.50 6.30
C LEU A 154 -9.07 -14.18 5.54
N ASP A 155 -9.36 -15.25 4.82
CA ASP A 155 -8.38 -16.00 4.05
C ASP A 155 -7.75 -15.11 2.97
N ARG A 156 -8.55 -14.25 2.34
CA ARG A 156 -8.07 -13.25 1.39
C ARG A 156 -7.18 -12.19 2.04
N LEU A 157 -7.52 -11.69 3.25
CA LEU A 157 -6.63 -10.80 4.01
C LEU A 157 -5.30 -11.46 4.31
N MET A 158 -5.31 -12.71 4.72
CA MET A 158 -4.09 -13.47 5.02
C MET A 158 -3.23 -13.68 3.78
N MET A 159 -3.84 -13.88 2.61
CA MET A 159 -3.13 -14.11 1.35
C MET A 159 -2.59 -12.80 0.76
N ASP A 160 -3.42 -11.77 0.69
CA ASP A 160 -3.16 -10.58 -0.14
C ASP A 160 -2.72 -9.35 0.66
N ALA A 161 -3.04 -9.27 1.96
CA ALA A 161 -2.82 -8.09 2.78
C ALA A 161 -2.14 -8.35 4.14
N ALA A 162 -1.58 -9.55 4.38
CA ALA A 162 -0.97 -9.92 5.66
C ALA A 162 0.19 -9.01 6.11
N HIS A 163 0.77 -8.24 5.20
CA HIS A 163 1.85 -7.29 5.49
C HIS A 163 1.37 -5.83 5.65
N ASP A 164 0.09 -5.56 5.33
CA ASP A 164 -0.48 -4.22 5.48
C ASP A 164 -0.70 -3.89 6.96
N PRO A 165 -0.22 -2.73 7.46
CA PRO A 165 -0.39 -2.33 8.85
C PRO A 165 -1.86 -2.21 9.28
N ALA A 166 -2.75 -1.71 8.40
CA ALA A 166 -4.17 -1.56 8.70
C ALA A 166 -4.88 -2.93 8.79
N ALA A 167 -4.52 -3.89 7.89
CA ALA A 167 -5.01 -5.25 7.97
C ALA A 167 -4.52 -5.95 9.25
N ARG A 168 -3.23 -5.80 9.59
CA ARG A 168 -2.63 -6.43 10.79
C ARG A 168 -3.20 -5.92 12.10
N GLU A 169 -3.49 -4.63 12.22
CA GLU A 169 -3.96 -4.00 13.47
C GLU A 169 -5.48 -3.96 13.56
N HIS A 170 -6.17 -3.64 12.47
CA HIS A 170 -7.61 -3.35 12.49
C HIS A 170 -8.48 -4.41 11.80
N VAL A 171 -7.90 -5.38 11.09
CA VAL A 171 -8.59 -6.47 10.38
C VAL A 171 -9.69 -5.92 9.44
N THR A 172 -10.93 -5.77 9.94
CA THR A 172 -12.08 -5.24 9.17
C THR A 172 -11.94 -3.77 8.78
N GLY A 173 -11.11 -3.01 9.47
CA GLY A 173 -10.73 -1.65 9.07
C GLY A 173 -10.16 -1.61 7.65
N TYR A 174 -9.44 -2.66 7.24
CA TYR A 174 -8.91 -2.79 5.90
C TYR A 174 -9.99 -2.80 4.81
N PHE A 175 -11.14 -3.45 5.05
CA PHE A 175 -12.27 -3.48 4.11
C PHE A 175 -12.90 -2.08 3.92
N LYS A 176 -12.95 -1.28 5.01
CA LYS A 176 -13.45 0.11 4.97
C LYS A 176 -12.54 1.00 4.12
N LEU A 177 -11.22 0.73 4.15
CA LEU A 177 -10.20 1.44 3.39
C LEU A 177 -10.08 0.97 1.93
N HIS A 178 -10.50 -0.27 1.67
CA HIS A 178 -10.41 -0.93 0.36
C HIS A 178 -11.76 -1.60 0.03
N PRO A 179 -12.82 -0.85 -0.23
CA PRO A 179 -14.18 -1.39 -0.36
C PRO A 179 -14.36 -2.36 -1.54
N HIS A 180 -13.46 -2.33 -2.53
CA HIS A 180 -13.41 -3.25 -3.66
C HIS A 180 -12.70 -4.58 -3.33
N PHE A 181 -12.06 -4.69 -2.16
CA PHE A 181 -11.29 -5.86 -1.79
C PHE A 181 -12.16 -7.09 -1.53
N VAL A 182 -13.36 -6.90 -1.01
CA VAL A 182 -14.33 -7.95 -0.69
C VAL A 182 -15.73 -7.53 -1.10
N LYS A 183 -16.67 -8.48 -1.19
CA LYS A 183 -18.08 -8.18 -1.44
C LYS A 183 -18.71 -7.57 -0.18
N ILE A 184 -18.84 -6.23 -0.17
CA ILE A 184 -19.51 -5.50 0.91
C ILE A 184 -21.02 -5.53 0.67
N VAL A 185 -21.78 -5.92 1.69
CA VAL A 185 -23.24 -5.85 1.72
C VAL A 185 -23.69 -4.78 2.70
N ARG A 186 -24.95 -4.30 2.56
CA ARG A 186 -25.48 -3.19 3.34
C ARG A 186 -26.64 -3.65 4.21
N ALA A 187 -26.52 -3.42 5.50
CA ALA A 187 -27.59 -3.66 6.46
C ALA A 187 -28.49 -2.43 6.54
N ALA A 188 -29.81 -2.68 6.57
CA ALA A 188 -30.80 -1.64 6.80
C ALA A 188 -30.65 -1.02 8.20
N PRO A 189 -31.10 0.25 8.37
CA PRO A 189 -31.16 0.87 9.70
C PRO A 189 -31.93 -0.01 10.71
N TYR A 190 -31.42 -0.10 11.93
CA TYR A 190 -31.98 -0.95 12.98
C TYR A 190 -32.42 -0.09 14.19
N PRO A 191 -33.72 0.21 14.34
CA PRO A 191 -34.22 0.94 15.49
C PRO A 191 -34.02 0.13 16.79
N PRO A 192 -33.66 0.76 17.92
CA PRO A 192 -33.57 2.21 18.15
C PRO A 192 -32.19 2.81 17.91
N PHE A 193 -31.28 2.11 17.19
CA PHE A 193 -29.88 2.52 17.02
C PHE A 193 -29.63 3.32 15.74
N ASP A 194 -30.66 3.57 14.91
CA ASP A 194 -30.65 4.37 13.69
C ASP A 194 -30.57 5.89 13.96
N ARG A 195 -29.66 6.29 14.84
CA ARG A 195 -29.41 7.67 15.28
C ARG A 195 -27.99 7.88 15.73
N LYS A 196 -27.59 9.14 15.89
CA LYS A 196 -26.34 9.47 16.59
C LYS A 196 -26.43 9.09 18.05
N GLY A 197 -25.43 8.33 18.52
CA GLY A 197 -25.23 8.02 19.93
C GLY A 197 -24.24 8.95 20.62
N GLY A 198 -24.12 8.80 21.95
CA GLY A 198 -22.95 9.24 22.69
C GLY A 198 -21.75 8.33 22.40
N ARG A 199 -20.57 8.69 22.89
CA ARG A 199 -19.38 7.83 22.84
C ARG A 199 -19.46 6.80 23.99
N PHE A 200 -19.82 5.57 23.66
CA PHE A 200 -19.99 4.49 24.66
C PHE A 200 -18.77 3.57 24.77
N THR A 201 -17.75 3.74 23.94
CA THR A 201 -16.50 2.97 24.03
C THR A 201 -15.62 3.50 25.15
N ILE A 202 -14.93 2.60 25.88
CA ILE A 202 -14.06 2.93 27.01
C ILE A 202 -12.60 2.86 26.55
N ASP A 203 -11.99 4.04 26.36
CA ASP A 203 -10.60 4.19 25.98
C ASP A 203 -9.78 5.02 26.97
N THR A 204 -10.45 5.92 27.68
CA THR A 204 -9.83 6.89 28.59
C THR A 204 -10.50 6.80 29.98
N PRO A 205 -9.88 7.39 31.03
CA PRO A 205 -10.54 7.52 32.32
C PRO A 205 -11.89 8.24 32.26
N ASP A 206 -12.02 9.25 31.38
CA ASP A 206 -13.26 10.01 31.22
C ASP A 206 -14.36 9.17 30.56
N ASP A 207 -14.01 8.30 29.61
CA ASP A 207 -14.96 7.33 29.06
C ASP A 207 -15.48 6.37 30.15
N LEU A 208 -14.58 5.88 31.01
CA LEU A 208 -14.96 5.03 32.13
C LEU A 208 -15.89 5.76 33.11
N ALA A 209 -15.54 7.00 33.48
CA ALA A 209 -16.37 7.84 34.35
C ALA A 209 -17.76 8.12 33.74
N PHE A 210 -17.81 8.33 32.42
CA PHE A 210 -19.07 8.50 31.70
C PHE A 210 -19.95 7.24 31.80
N VAL A 211 -19.39 6.08 31.51
CA VAL A 211 -20.13 4.80 31.58
C VAL A 211 -20.59 4.50 32.99
N GLU A 212 -19.77 4.76 34.02
CA GLU A 212 -20.17 4.61 35.43
C GLU A 212 -21.29 5.57 35.83
N ALA A 213 -21.23 6.82 35.35
CA ALA A 213 -22.29 7.81 35.57
C ALA A 213 -23.63 7.35 34.96
N LEU A 214 -23.59 6.78 33.73
CA LEU A 214 -24.78 6.22 33.09
C LEU A 214 -25.38 5.07 33.90
N HIS A 215 -24.55 4.09 34.33
CA HIS A 215 -24.99 2.99 35.15
C HIS A 215 -25.64 3.46 36.47
N THR A 216 -25.06 4.46 37.12
CA THR A 216 -25.60 5.03 38.35
C THR A 216 -26.96 5.68 38.12
N ARG A 217 -27.16 6.37 36.99
CA ARG A 217 -28.43 7.06 36.67
C ARG A 217 -29.57 6.11 36.37
N VAL A 218 -29.30 5.04 35.61
CA VAL A 218 -30.33 4.03 35.32
C VAL A 218 -30.53 3.05 36.46
N GLN A 219 -29.74 3.14 37.55
CA GLN A 219 -29.79 2.24 38.71
C GLN A 219 -29.75 0.74 38.34
N ALA A 220 -29.08 0.44 37.22
CA ALA A 220 -29.00 -0.92 36.69
C ALA A 220 -27.83 -1.70 37.30
N ARG A 221 -28.03 -3.00 37.52
CA ARG A 221 -26.93 -3.92 37.83
C ARG A 221 -26.04 -4.16 36.60
N ALA A 222 -24.89 -4.76 36.84
CA ALA A 222 -24.01 -5.16 35.73
C ALA A 222 -24.77 -6.04 34.72
N GLY A 223 -24.71 -5.69 33.45
CA GLY A 223 -25.38 -6.39 32.34
C GLY A 223 -26.84 -6.00 32.08
N GLU A 224 -27.51 -5.30 32.97
CA GLU A 224 -28.94 -4.97 32.84
C GLU A 224 -29.19 -3.70 31.97
N ALA A 225 -28.33 -2.68 32.04
CA ALA A 225 -28.51 -1.45 31.24
C ALA A 225 -28.33 -1.72 29.74
N SER A 226 -29.38 -1.62 28.95
CA SER A 226 -29.30 -1.76 27.50
C SER A 226 -28.78 -0.46 26.85
N LEU A 227 -28.22 -0.55 25.63
CA LEU A 227 -27.83 0.64 24.85
C LEU A 227 -29.06 1.53 24.58
N ALA A 228 -30.24 0.92 24.35
CA ALA A 228 -31.47 1.66 24.12
C ALA A 228 -31.86 2.52 25.34
N ASP A 229 -31.77 1.96 26.58
CA ASP A 229 -32.05 2.72 27.78
C ASP A 229 -31.09 3.89 27.98
N LEU A 230 -29.81 3.70 27.65
CA LEU A 230 -28.80 4.74 27.75
C LEU A 230 -28.98 5.86 26.69
N LEU A 231 -29.42 5.51 25.50
CA LEU A 231 -29.79 6.52 24.49
C LEU A 231 -30.97 7.36 24.94
N LEU A 232 -32.00 6.74 25.52
CA LEU A 232 -33.15 7.45 26.12
C LEU A 232 -32.74 8.31 27.34
N LEU A 233 -31.79 7.86 28.13
CA LEU A 233 -31.25 8.66 29.24
C LEU A 233 -30.52 9.91 28.70
N LEU A 234 -29.68 9.76 27.68
CA LEU A 234 -28.93 10.89 27.08
C LEU A 234 -29.83 11.90 26.35
N GLU A 235 -31.00 11.50 25.88
CA GLU A 235 -32.01 12.44 25.37
C GLU A 235 -32.62 13.29 26.50
N ARG A 236 -32.77 12.70 27.68
CA ARG A 236 -33.35 13.39 28.87
C ARG A 236 -32.29 14.22 29.62
N GLU A 237 -31.06 13.74 29.68
CA GLU A 237 -29.92 14.35 30.38
C GLU A 237 -28.71 14.55 29.44
N PRO A 238 -28.81 15.41 28.41
CA PRO A 238 -27.77 15.59 27.40
C PRO A 238 -26.46 16.14 27.97
N GLU A 239 -26.48 16.75 29.16
CA GLU A 239 -25.29 17.23 29.87
C GLU A 239 -24.31 16.11 30.24
N LEU A 240 -24.78 14.86 30.38
CA LEU A 240 -23.90 13.70 30.64
C LEU A 240 -22.86 13.51 29.52
N ASN A 241 -23.18 13.87 28.28
CA ASN A 241 -22.22 13.82 27.18
C ASN A 241 -20.99 14.75 27.38
N ARG A 242 -21.04 15.71 28.31
CA ARG A 242 -19.90 16.60 28.58
C ARG A 242 -18.76 15.87 29.30
N ILE A 243 -19.05 14.74 29.96
CA ILE A 243 -18.03 13.98 30.71
C ILE A 243 -16.93 13.50 29.77
N ASN A 244 -17.26 12.96 28.60
CA ASN A 244 -16.30 12.43 27.63
C ASN A 244 -16.43 13.04 26.22
N GLY A 245 -17.29 14.01 26.01
CA GLY A 245 -17.52 14.62 24.69
C GLY A 245 -16.30 15.31 24.06
N HIS A 246 -15.27 15.60 24.86
CA HIS A 246 -13.97 16.11 24.38
C HIS A 246 -13.02 15.00 23.93
N VAL A 247 -13.30 13.74 24.25
CA VAL A 247 -12.47 12.59 23.88
C VAL A 247 -12.65 12.28 22.39
N ARG A 248 -11.59 12.46 21.63
CA ARG A 248 -11.60 12.14 20.19
C ARG A 248 -11.27 10.67 19.96
N GLN A 249 -12.05 10.02 19.12
CA GLN A 249 -11.72 8.68 18.64
C GLN A 249 -10.45 8.74 17.79
N LYS A 250 -9.51 7.81 18.00
CA LYS A 250 -8.39 7.68 17.07
C LYS A 250 -8.95 7.26 15.71
N PRO A 251 -8.58 7.95 14.62
CA PRO A 251 -8.97 7.49 13.30
C PRO A 251 -8.38 6.09 13.04
N LEU A 252 -9.05 5.31 12.20
CA LEU A 252 -8.62 3.94 11.81
C LEU A 252 -7.16 3.87 11.32
N THR A 253 -6.60 5.01 10.96
CA THR A 253 -5.24 5.17 10.45
C THR A 253 -4.64 6.46 11.02
N ASP A 254 -4.30 6.61 12.24
CA ASP A 254 -3.57 7.78 12.82
C ASP A 254 -3.70 9.13 12.05
N GLY A 255 -4.84 9.42 11.45
CA GLY A 255 -5.05 10.55 10.54
C GLY A 255 -4.52 10.35 9.11
N ARG A 256 -3.97 9.19 8.77
CA ARG A 256 -3.25 8.96 7.50
C ARG A 256 -4.12 8.71 6.27
N LEU A 257 -5.44 8.55 6.42
CA LEU A 257 -6.35 8.40 5.26
C LEU A 257 -7.40 9.51 5.12
N SER A 258 -7.16 10.68 5.69
CA SER A 258 -7.91 11.89 5.32
C SER A 258 -7.67 12.29 3.85
N GLY A 259 -6.66 11.72 3.21
CA GLY A 259 -6.25 11.99 1.84
C GLY A 259 -7.10 11.35 0.74
N GLY A 260 -8.04 10.44 1.05
CA GLY A 260 -8.86 9.75 0.03
C GLY A 260 -8.32 8.39 -0.41
N LEU A 261 -8.89 7.84 -1.50
CA LEU A 261 -8.56 6.53 -2.06
C LEU A 261 -7.95 6.66 -3.46
N ALA A 262 -6.85 5.96 -3.72
CA ALA A 262 -6.23 5.86 -5.02
C ALA A 262 -6.22 4.42 -5.55
N LEU A 263 -6.59 4.25 -6.81
CA LEU A 263 -6.42 3.02 -7.56
C LEU A 263 -5.28 3.21 -8.57
N ILE A 264 -4.24 2.42 -8.45
CA ILE A 264 -3.10 2.41 -9.38
C ILE A 264 -3.27 1.24 -10.35
N ARG A 265 -3.52 1.55 -11.61
CA ARG A 265 -3.47 0.56 -12.67
C ARG A 265 -2.06 0.55 -13.27
N CYS A 266 -1.35 -0.58 -13.18
CA CYS A 266 -0.03 -0.73 -13.80
C CYS A 266 0.18 -2.09 -14.46
N ASP A 267 1.19 -2.15 -15.33
CA ASP A 267 1.66 -3.39 -15.95
C ASP A 267 2.81 -3.98 -15.13
N GLY A 268 2.96 -5.32 -15.11
CA GLY A 268 4.08 -5.94 -14.40
C GLY A 268 4.35 -7.40 -14.73
N GLY A 269 5.64 -7.78 -14.68
CA GLY A 269 6.11 -9.13 -14.95
C GLY A 269 6.10 -9.53 -16.43
N GLY A 270 6.52 -10.75 -16.75
CA GLY A 270 6.52 -11.28 -18.09
C GLY A 270 7.10 -10.33 -19.16
N LYS A 271 6.30 -10.00 -20.17
CA LYS A 271 6.69 -9.10 -21.27
C LYS A 271 6.86 -7.63 -20.86
N PHE A 272 6.34 -7.22 -19.69
CA PHE A 272 6.36 -5.82 -19.24
C PHE A 272 7.56 -5.49 -18.36
N GLY A 273 8.19 -6.50 -17.74
CA GLY A 273 9.22 -6.30 -16.73
C GLY A 273 8.67 -5.76 -15.41
N TYR A 274 9.57 -5.33 -14.52
CA TYR A 274 9.20 -4.88 -13.16
C TYR A 274 9.31 -3.37 -12.95
N GLY A 275 9.69 -2.61 -13.97
CA GLY A 275 9.94 -1.15 -13.87
C GLY A 275 8.71 -0.36 -13.42
N HIS A 276 7.55 -0.62 -14.02
CA HIS A 276 6.28 0.00 -13.66
C HIS A 276 5.88 -0.31 -12.21
N VAL A 277 5.95 -1.59 -11.81
CA VAL A 277 5.65 -2.01 -10.44
C VAL A 277 6.55 -1.30 -9.43
N LYS A 278 7.87 -1.27 -9.65
CA LYS A 278 8.82 -0.64 -8.72
C LYS A 278 8.53 0.84 -8.52
N ARG A 279 8.34 1.59 -9.62
CA ARG A 279 8.08 3.03 -9.52
C ARG A 279 6.69 3.32 -8.94
N MET A 280 5.67 2.51 -9.24
CA MET A 280 4.33 2.68 -8.67
C MET A 280 4.28 2.33 -7.18
N VAL A 281 5.05 1.35 -6.71
CA VAL A 281 5.19 1.07 -5.27
C VAL A 281 5.85 2.26 -4.54
N ALA A 282 6.83 2.93 -5.14
CA ALA A 282 7.42 4.13 -4.55
C ALA A 282 6.40 5.28 -4.44
N LEU A 283 5.59 5.51 -5.48
CA LEU A 283 4.52 6.50 -5.46
C LEU A 283 3.41 6.14 -4.45
N ALA A 284 3.01 4.86 -4.41
CA ALA A 284 2.01 4.38 -3.46
C ALA A 284 2.44 4.60 -2.00
N ARG A 285 3.72 4.35 -1.69
CA ARG A 285 4.28 4.67 -0.36
C ARG A 285 4.22 6.17 -0.08
N ALA A 286 4.58 7.01 -1.03
CA ALA A 286 4.53 8.47 -0.84
C ALA A 286 3.09 8.96 -0.62
N LEU A 287 2.12 8.47 -1.39
CA LEU A 287 0.69 8.75 -1.21
C LEU A 287 0.19 8.31 0.17
N ARG A 288 0.54 7.09 0.60
CA ARG A 288 0.11 6.55 1.90
C ARG A 288 0.80 7.26 3.06
N ASP A 289 2.14 7.32 3.06
CA ASP A 289 2.93 7.68 4.24
C ASP A 289 3.04 9.19 4.46
N ARG A 290 2.90 10.00 3.39
CA ARG A 290 3.00 11.46 3.46
C ARG A 290 1.64 12.15 3.37
N GLU A 291 0.76 11.68 2.48
CA GLU A 291 -0.49 12.36 2.15
C GLU A 291 -1.72 11.65 2.76
N GLY A 292 -1.55 10.50 3.40
CA GLY A 292 -2.62 9.76 4.03
C GLY A 292 -3.66 9.19 3.05
N VAL A 293 -3.27 8.93 1.79
CA VAL A 293 -4.13 8.35 0.76
C VAL A 293 -4.09 6.83 0.85
N GLY A 294 -5.26 6.18 0.92
CA GLY A 294 -5.39 4.72 0.78
C GLY A 294 -5.08 4.29 -0.64
N VAL A 295 -4.21 3.28 -0.83
CA VAL A 295 -3.78 2.87 -2.17
C VAL A 295 -4.03 1.39 -2.40
N SER A 296 -4.57 1.06 -3.56
CA SER A 296 -4.69 -0.30 -4.08
C SER A 296 -4.22 -0.38 -5.53
N PHE A 297 -3.88 -1.59 -5.96
CA PHE A 297 -3.36 -1.84 -7.29
C PHE A 297 -4.32 -2.70 -8.12
N ALA A 298 -4.51 -2.30 -9.37
CA ALA A 298 -5.10 -3.08 -10.45
C ALA A 298 -3.96 -3.51 -11.40
N LEU A 299 -3.45 -4.72 -11.23
CA LEU A 299 -2.25 -5.20 -11.91
C LEU A 299 -2.61 -6.00 -13.17
N ASN A 300 -2.09 -5.56 -14.32
CA ASN A 300 -2.11 -6.31 -15.56
C ASN A 300 -0.76 -7.00 -15.76
N GLY A 301 -0.73 -8.32 -15.71
CA GLY A 301 0.51 -9.08 -15.89
C GLY A 301 0.53 -10.40 -15.13
N SER A 302 1.71 -10.79 -14.65
CA SER A 302 1.93 -12.07 -13.99
C SER A 302 1.84 -11.97 -12.45
N GLU A 303 1.47 -13.07 -11.80
CA GLU A 303 1.33 -13.13 -10.33
C GLU A 303 2.62 -12.81 -9.57
N ASP A 304 3.77 -13.16 -10.12
CA ASP A 304 5.06 -12.81 -9.52
C ASP A 304 5.29 -11.30 -9.42
N ALA A 305 4.70 -10.51 -10.33
CA ALA A 305 4.76 -9.04 -10.26
C ALA A 305 3.91 -8.45 -9.11
N ALA A 306 2.94 -9.19 -8.58
CA ALA A 306 2.19 -8.79 -7.40
C ALA A 306 3.00 -8.93 -6.09
N ILE A 307 4.00 -9.80 -6.05
CA ILE A 307 4.80 -10.06 -4.85
C ILE A 307 5.42 -8.78 -4.26
N PRO A 308 6.17 -7.94 -5.00
CA PRO A 308 6.74 -6.72 -4.45
C PRO A 308 5.69 -5.71 -3.99
N ILE A 309 4.50 -5.67 -4.61
CA ILE A 309 3.40 -4.79 -4.20
C ILE A 309 2.83 -5.26 -2.85
N ARG A 310 2.55 -6.58 -2.73
CA ARG A 310 2.06 -7.20 -1.48
C ARG A 310 3.08 -7.05 -0.34
N ARG A 311 4.37 -7.28 -0.61
CA ARG A 311 5.46 -7.06 0.36
C ARG A 311 5.56 -5.61 0.83
N ALA A 312 5.17 -4.64 -0.01
CA ALA A 312 5.10 -3.23 0.36
C ALA A 312 3.84 -2.88 1.19
N GLY A 313 2.93 -3.84 1.41
CA GLY A 313 1.71 -3.68 2.21
C GLY A 313 0.55 -3.07 1.42
N PHE A 314 0.44 -3.31 0.10
CA PHE A 314 -0.66 -2.82 -0.72
C PHE A 314 -1.52 -3.97 -1.26
N ALA A 315 -2.84 -3.73 -1.32
CA ALA A 315 -3.78 -4.62 -1.97
C ALA A 315 -3.52 -4.70 -3.48
N VAL A 316 -3.61 -5.91 -4.02
CA VAL A 316 -3.44 -6.15 -5.46
C VAL A 316 -4.62 -6.94 -6.00
N ILE A 317 -5.20 -6.42 -7.07
CA ILE A 317 -6.24 -7.08 -7.84
C ILE A 317 -5.66 -7.37 -9.23
N MET A 318 -5.63 -8.65 -9.59
CA MET A 318 -5.17 -9.06 -10.91
C MET A 318 -6.27 -8.80 -11.94
N LEU A 319 -5.95 -8.04 -12.99
CA LEU A 319 -6.85 -7.84 -14.11
C LEU A 319 -6.80 -9.08 -15.02
N LYS A 320 -7.89 -9.81 -15.13
CA LYS A 320 -7.98 -11.06 -15.92
C LYS A 320 -8.87 -10.91 -17.14
N GLU A 321 -9.88 -10.05 -17.06
CA GLU A 321 -10.91 -9.89 -18.08
C GLU A 321 -11.05 -8.43 -18.52
N VAL A 322 -11.54 -8.27 -19.75
CA VAL A 322 -11.97 -6.96 -20.26
C VAL A 322 -13.15 -6.47 -19.38
N GLY A 323 -13.04 -5.26 -18.85
CA GLY A 323 -14.06 -4.70 -17.95
C GLY A 323 -13.72 -4.77 -16.46
N ASP A 324 -12.68 -5.52 -16.05
CA ASP A 324 -12.26 -5.59 -14.64
C ASP A 324 -11.92 -4.20 -14.09
N LEU A 325 -11.19 -3.38 -14.84
CA LEU A 325 -10.85 -2.02 -14.43
C LEU A 325 -12.11 -1.15 -14.30
N GLU A 326 -13.07 -1.29 -15.21
CA GLU A 326 -14.33 -0.55 -15.15
C GLU A 326 -15.11 -0.90 -13.89
N ARG A 327 -15.25 -2.20 -13.58
CA ARG A 327 -15.88 -2.65 -12.32
C ARG A 327 -15.19 -2.08 -11.09
N LEU A 328 -13.86 -2.16 -11.04
CA LEU A 328 -13.09 -1.64 -9.90
C LEU A 328 -13.28 -0.14 -9.69
N VAL A 329 -13.40 0.62 -10.77
CA VAL A 329 -13.61 2.07 -10.70
C VAL A 329 -15.07 2.41 -10.35
N THR A 330 -16.05 1.72 -10.93
CA THR A 330 -17.48 1.99 -10.69
C THR A 330 -17.92 1.59 -9.28
N ASP A 331 -17.47 0.42 -8.81
CA ASP A 331 -17.86 -0.14 -7.52
C ASP A 331 -17.02 0.45 -6.37
N GLY A 332 -15.70 0.57 -6.59
CA GLY A 332 -14.76 1.07 -5.59
C GLY A 332 -14.69 2.59 -5.47
N ARG A 333 -15.16 3.33 -6.49
CA ARG A 333 -15.17 4.80 -6.56
C ARG A 333 -13.91 5.45 -5.99
N PRO A 334 -12.71 5.13 -6.52
CA PRO A 334 -11.50 5.76 -6.05
C PRO A 334 -11.54 7.26 -6.35
N ASP A 335 -10.98 8.07 -5.45
CA ASP A 335 -10.83 9.51 -5.69
C ASP A 335 -9.78 9.81 -6.76
N ILE A 336 -8.72 8.98 -6.80
CA ILE A 336 -7.61 9.13 -7.74
C ILE A 336 -7.45 7.83 -8.54
N LEU A 337 -7.43 7.93 -9.87
CA LEU A 337 -7.05 6.85 -10.78
C LEU A 337 -5.71 7.19 -11.42
N LEU A 338 -4.68 6.38 -11.11
CA LEU A 338 -3.33 6.48 -11.68
C LEU A 338 -3.11 5.38 -12.71
N LEU A 339 -2.58 5.74 -13.87
CA LEU A 339 -2.27 4.83 -14.96
C LEU A 339 -0.78 4.84 -15.27
N ASP A 340 -0.16 3.67 -15.25
CA ASP A 340 1.25 3.47 -15.62
C ASP A 340 1.44 2.13 -16.33
N GLY A 341 1.51 2.13 -17.64
CA GLY A 341 1.71 0.92 -18.41
C GLY A 341 1.61 1.10 -19.90
N ARG A 342 2.13 0.09 -20.61
CA ARG A 342 2.08 0.02 -22.07
C ARG A 342 0.69 -0.30 -22.59
N GLU A 343 -0.06 -1.09 -21.83
CA GLU A 343 -1.45 -1.42 -22.11
C GLU A 343 -2.35 -0.61 -21.18
N GLY A 344 -3.67 -0.60 -21.43
CA GLY A 344 -4.62 0.10 -20.56
C GLY A 344 -5.84 0.59 -21.34
N PRO A 345 -6.73 1.34 -20.68
CA PRO A 345 -7.94 1.83 -21.30
C PRO A 345 -7.62 2.74 -22.50
N THR A 346 -8.45 2.67 -23.50
CA THR A 346 -8.47 3.63 -24.60
C THR A 346 -8.90 5.01 -24.08
N ARG A 347 -8.73 6.05 -24.89
CA ARG A 347 -9.21 7.39 -24.57
C ARG A 347 -10.70 7.41 -24.24
N ALA A 348 -11.53 6.75 -25.08
CA ALA A 348 -12.98 6.71 -24.90
C ALA A 348 -13.41 5.92 -23.64
N GLU A 349 -12.74 4.85 -23.30
CA GLU A 349 -12.97 4.11 -22.05
C GLU A 349 -12.57 4.95 -20.84
N LEU A 350 -11.45 5.64 -20.88
CA LEU A 350 -11.02 6.51 -19.79
C LEU A 350 -11.98 7.69 -19.58
N GLU A 351 -12.57 8.25 -20.64
CA GLU A 351 -13.60 9.28 -20.54
C GLU A 351 -14.84 8.79 -19.77
N LYS A 352 -15.22 7.51 -19.90
CA LYS A 352 -16.28 6.91 -19.11
C LYS A 352 -15.88 6.75 -17.64
N LEU A 353 -14.68 6.22 -17.38
CA LEU A 353 -14.16 6.00 -16.04
C LEU A 353 -14.02 7.31 -15.27
N LYS A 354 -13.61 8.39 -15.92
CA LYS A 354 -13.43 9.72 -15.33
C LYS A 354 -14.67 10.26 -14.63
N ARG A 355 -15.87 9.82 -15.00
CA ARG A 355 -17.12 10.23 -14.34
C ARG A 355 -17.28 9.71 -12.91
N HIS A 356 -16.48 8.68 -12.55
CA HIS A 356 -16.52 8.02 -11.25
C HIS A 356 -15.30 8.34 -10.37
N VAL A 357 -14.41 9.23 -10.85
CA VAL A 357 -13.12 9.53 -10.22
C VAL A 357 -12.94 11.05 -10.16
N ALA A 358 -12.43 11.57 -9.04
CA ALA A 358 -12.20 13.01 -8.89
C ALA A 358 -10.95 13.47 -9.66
N ILE A 359 -9.87 12.67 -9.64
CA ILE A 359 -8.59 12.98 -10.29
C ILE A 359 -8.08 11.78 -11.10
N THR A 360 -7.70 12.03 -12.33
CA THR A 360 -7.05 11.03 -13.20
C THR A 360 -5.63 11.49 -13.55
N ALA A 361 -4.66 10.57 -13.52
CA ALA A 361 -3.28 10.89 -13.87
C ALA A 361 -2.59 9.75 -14.62
N VAL A 362 -1.66 10.10 -15.50
CA VAL A 362 -0.79 9.17 -16.22
C VAL A 362 0.68 9.43 -15.91
N ILE A 363 1.48 8.37 -15.91
CA ILE A 363 2.93 8.43 -15.74
C ILE A 363 3.60 7.93 -17.02
N ASP A 364 4.38 8.80 -17.67
CA ASP A 364 5.23 8.47 -18.82
C ASP A 364 4.45 7.75 -19.94
N ASP A 365 3.28 8.24 -20.28
CA ASP A 365 2.34 7.62 -21.21
C ASP A 365 2.27 8.37 -22.54
N GLY A 366 2.73 7.73 -23.63
CA GLY A 366 2.67 8.27 -24.99
C GLY A 366 1.31 8.15 -25.70
N HIS A 367 0.33 7.41 -25.12
CA HIS A 367 -0.96 7.15 -25.76
C HIS A 367 -1.93 8.33 -25.64
N GLU A 368 -2.94 8.37 -26.50
CA GLU A 368 -3.93 9.46 -26.53
C GLU A 368 -4.79 9.55 -25.25
N ARG A 369 -4.90 8.49 -24.45
CA ARG A 369 -5.59 8.52 -23.16
C ARG A 369 -5.02 9.60 -22.21
N ARG A 370 -3.75 9.99 -22.37
CA ARG A 370 -3.15 11.10 -21.61
C ARG A 370 -3.93 12.41 -21.78
N LEU A 371 -4.55 12.63 -22.95
CA LEU A 371 -5.30 13.85 -23.26
C LEU A 371 -6.64 13.96 -22.52
N THR A 372 -7.08 12.88 -21.86
CA THR A 372 -8.31 12.84 -21.05
C THR A 372 -8.00 13.02 -19.55
N CYS A 373 -6.78 12.72 -19.13
CA CYS A 373 -6.38 12.84 -17.73
C CYS A 373 -6.35 14.29 -17.24
N ASP A 374 -6.39 14.48 -15.93
CA ASP A 374 -6.20 15.79 -15.32
C ASP A 374 -4.73 16.15 -15.24
N TYR A 375 -3.88 15.16 -14.96
CA TYR A 375 -2.42 15.32 -14.83
C TYR A 375 -1.66 14.28 -15.66
N ALA A 376 -0.47 14.68 -16.11
CA ALA A 376 0.44 13.79 -16.84
C ALA A 376 1.89 14.14 -16.49
N TYR A 377 2.65 13.15 -15.97
CA TYR A 377 3.99 13.35 -15.42
C TYR A 377 5.05 12.69 -16.29
N TYR A 378 6.08 13.46 -16.68
CA TYR A 378 7.16 13.00 -17.56
C TYR A 378 8.52 13.56 -17.15
N PRO A 379 9.61 12.80 -17.38
CA PRO A 379 10.93 13.39 -17.48
C PRO A 379 11.05 14.23 -18.76
N PRO A 380 11.93 15.24 -18.84
CA PRO A 380 12.03 16.16 -19.97
C PRO A 380 12.89 15.58 -21.11
N VAL A 381 12.60 14.35 -21.53
CA VAL A 381 13.24 13.69 -22.66
C VAL A 381 12.57 14.05 -23.99
N PRO A 382 13.27 13.94 -25.14
CA PRO A 382 12.73 14.39 -26.43
C PRO A 382 11.38 13.81 -26.79
N GLY A 383 11.13 12.50 -26.48
CA GLY A 383 9.84 11.87 -26.72
C GLY A 383 8.69 12.53 -25.94
N ALA A 384 8.90 12.91 -24.67
CA ALA A 384 7.91 13.59 -23.85
C ALA A 384 7.68 15.05 -24.30
N GLN A 385 8.76 15.75 -24.69
CA GLN A 385 8.69 17.12 -25.20
C GLN A 385 7.97 17.25 -26.54
N ALA A 386 8.03 16.19 -27.38
CA ALA A 386 7.37 16.14 -28.66
C ALA A 386 5.86 15.84 -28.59
N LEU A 387 5.31 15.50 -27.40
CA LEU A 387 3.88 15.20 -27.22
C LEU A 387 3.02 16.44 -27.44
N SER A 388 2.00 16.32 -28.30
CA SER A 388 0.98 17.36 -28.45
C SER A 388 -0.07 17.28 -27.36
N TRP A 389 -0.46 18.42 -26.81
CA TRP A 389 -1.50 18.61 -25.81
C TRP A 389 -2.70 19.37 -26.35
N ALA A 390 -2.73 19.59 -27.68
CA ALA A 390 -3.80 20.36 -28.34
C ALA A 390 -5.17 19.70 -28.11
N GLY A 391 -6.17 20.50 -27.75
CA GLY A 391 -7.53 20.02 -27.49
C GLY A 391 -7.70 19.24 -26.19
N SER A 392 -6.79 19.37 -25.24
CA SER A 392 -6.81 18.73 -23.92
C SER A 392 -6.76 19.78 -22.81
N ASN A 393 -7.43 19.48 -21.68
CA ASN A 393 -7.30 20.23 -20.43
C ASN A 393 -6.29 19.57 -19.46
N THR A 394 -5.56 18.56 -19.91
CA THR A 394 -4.54 17.89 -19.10
C THR A 394 -3.44 18.87 -18.73
N LEU A 395 -3.01 18.83 -17.48
CA LEU A 395 -1.87 19.59 -16.99
C LEU A 395 -0.59 18.74 -17.08
N PRO A 396 0.25 18.95 -18.11
CA PRO A 396 1.52 18.22 -18.20
C PRO A 396 2.53 18.76 -17.20
N ARG A 397 3.19 17.85 -16.50
CA ARG A 397 4.31 18.07 -15.59
C ARG A 397 5.55 17.45 -16.22
N ILE A 398 6.32 18.24 -16.93
CA ILE A 398 7.51 17.77 -17.67
C ILE A 398 8.75 18.41 -17.04
N GLY A 399 9.60 17.59 -16.40
CA GLY A 399 10.80 18.07 -15.70
C GLY A 399 11.56 16.91 -15.06
N TRP A 400 12.85 17.13 -14.78
CA TRP A 400 13.70 16.15 -14.07
C TRP A 400 13.18 15.88 -12.65
N GLU A 401 12.60 16.86 -12.01
CA GLU A 401 11.99 16.80 -10.67
C GLU A 401 10.80 15.85 -10.57
N TRP A 402 10.18 15.49 -11.72
CA TRP A 402 9.06 14.56 -11.81
C TRP A 402 9.49 13.12 -12.11
N ALA A 403 10.80 12.86 -12.24
CA ALA A 403 11.30 11.52 -12.46
C ALA A 403 10.91 10.59 -11.32
N LEU A 404 10.09 9.60 -11.62
CA LEU A 404 9.56 8.65 -10.65
C LEU A 404 10.46 7.42 -10.56
N LEU A 405 11.08 7.22 -9.39
CA LEU A 405 12.09 6.19 -9.16
C LEU A 405 11.70 5.28 -7.99
N GLY A 406 12.04 4.00 -8.12
CA GLY A 406 11.89 2.99 -7.07
C GLY A 406 13.15 2.79 -6.21
N LEU A 407 13.87 3.88 -5.91
CA LEU A 407 15.13 3.81 -5.16
C LEU A 407 14.93 3.51 -3.68
N ASN A 408 15.87 2.75 -3.12
CA ASN A 408 15.98 2.56 -1.68
C ASN A 408 16.49 3.87 -1.02
N PRO A 409 15.77 4.45 -0.04
CA PRO A 409 16.21 5.67 0.65
C PRO A 409 17.59 5.56 1.32
N ASN A 410 17.99 4.35 1.72
CA ASN A 410 19.32 4.12 2.33
C ASN A 410 20.45 4.21 1.29
N ALA A 411 20.19 3.92 0.03
CA ALA A 411 21.18 4.08 -1.03
C ALA A 411 21.49 5.56 -1.32
N LEU A 412 20.54 6.46 -1.12
CA LEU A 412 20.72 7.91 -1.25
C LEU A 412 21.67 8.49 -0.19
N LYS A 413 21.80 7.84 0.98
CA LYS A 413 22.63 8.28 2.11
C LYS A 413 24.07 7.80 2.05
N ALA A 414 24.42 6.85 1.18
CA ALA A 414 25.65 6.05 1.29
C ALA A 414 26.93 6.73 0.74
N LYS A 415 26.96 8.03 0.40
CA LYS A 415 28.02 8.56 -0.48
C LYS A 415 28.93 9.68 0.02
N ASP A 416 29.18 9.78 1.30
CA ASP A 416 30.27 10.63 1.82
C ASP A 416 31.59 9.87 2.12
N ALA A 417 31.69 8.64 1.64
CA ALA A 417 32.90 7.84 1.81
C ALA A 417 34.05 8.32 0.89
N PRO A 418 35.30 8.31 1.37
CA PRO A 418 36.46 8.63 0.55
C PRO A 418 36.56 7.69 -0.65
N ALA A 419 37.04 8.21 -1.80
CA ALA A 419 37.19 7.42 -3.00
C ALA A 419 38.02 6.16 -2.74
N PRO A 420 37.55 4.97 -3.13
CA PRO A 420 38.28 3.73 -2.90
C PRO A 420 39.61 3.73 -3.67
N ALA A 421 40.61 3.10 -3.09
CA ALA A 421 41.94 2.94 -3.71
C ALA A 421 41.85 2.18 -5.06
N ARG A 422 40.78 1.42 -5.27
CA ARG A 422 40.49 0.65 -6.48
C ARG A 422 39.10 1.01 -6.99
N PRO A 423 39.00 1.77 -8.13
CA PRO A 423 37.72 2.19 -8.65
C PRO A 423 36.88 1.01 -9.16
N THR A 424 35.56 1.11 -8.97
CA THR A 424 34.59 0.09 -9.39
C THR A 424 33.79 0.61 -10.61
N VAL A 425 33.86 -0.14 -11.70
CA VAL A 425 33.01 0.04 -12.89
C VAL A 425 31.91 -1.00 -12.85
N LEU A 426 30.66 -0.54 -12.82
CA LEU A 426 29.48 -1.41 -12.88
C LEU A 426 28.99 -1.46 -14.33
N VAL A 427 28.58 -2.64 -14.79
CA VAL A 427 27.99 -2.86 -16.12
C VAL A 427 26.57 -3.37 -15.94
N ALA A 428 25.57 -2.63 -16.46
CA ALA A 428 24.16 -2.95 -16.28
C ALA A 428 23.40 -2.83 -17.62
N MET A 429 23.25 -3.94 -18.35
CA MET A 429 22.65 -3.96 -19.69
C MET A 429 21.14 -4.26 -19.69
N GLY A 430 20.47 -4.02 -18.57
CA GLY A 430 19.03 -4.24 -18.41
C GLY A 430 18.68 -5.63 -17.88
N GLY A 431 17.40 -5.82 -17.55
CA GLY A 431 16.93 -7.03 -16.88
C GLY A 431 16.97 -8.31 -17.71
N SER A 432 16.86 -8.20 -19.04
CA SER A 432 16.80 -9.35 -19.97
C SER A 432 17.95 -9.41 -20.98
N ASP A 433 18.68 -8.33 -21.15
CA ASP A 433 19.80 -8.17 -22.12
C ASP A 433 19.54 -8.87 -23.49
N PRO A 434 18.50 -8.49 -24.23
CA PRO A 434 18.07 -9.20 -25.43
C PRO A 434 19.10 -9.15 -26.58
N HIS A 435 20.07 -8.25 -26.49
CA HIS A 435 21.12 -8.04 -27.51
C HIS A 435 22.48 -8.61 -27.10
N GLY A 436 22.58 -9.29 -25.94
CA GLY A 436 23.83 -9.88 -25.45
C GLY A 436 24.94 -8.87 -25.15
N LEU A 437 24.56 -7.64 -24.79
CA LEU A 437 25.50 -6.54 -24.55
C LEU A 437 26.39 -6.79 -23.34
N THR A 438 25.96 -7.56 -22.36
CA THR A 438 26.75 -7.90 -21.17
C THR A 438 28.07 -8.56 -21.56
N LEU A 439 28.04 -9.60 -22.40
CA LEU A 439 29.25 -10.28 -22.87
C LEU A 439 30.07 -9.42 -23.82
N ARG A 440 29.42 -8.59 -24.63
CA ARG A 440 30.09 -7.62 -25.48
C ARG A 440 30.91 -6.61 -24.66
N MET A 441 30.29 -6.03 -23.62
CA MET A 441 30.95 -5.12 -22.69
C MET A 441 32.12 -5.79 -21.97
N ALA A 442 32.00 -7.05 -21.59
CA ALA A 442 33.08 -7.79 -20.97
C ALA A 442 34.30 -7.90 -21.88
N LYS A 443 34.09 -8.11 -23.19
CA LYS A 443 35.18 -8.14 -24.18
C LYS A 443 35.77 -6.76 -24.39
N ALA A 444 34.94 -5.72 -24.56
CA ALA A 444 35.37 -4.34 -24.72
C ALA A 444 36.26 -3.85 -23.56
N LEU A 445 35.85 -4.20 -22.31
CA LEU A 445 36.55 -3.79 -21.10
C LEU A 445 37.72 -4.70 -20.71
N ALA A 446 38.02 -5.75 -21.48
CA ALA A 446 39.09 -6.69 -21.16
C ALA A 446 40.50 -6.08 -21.16
N ALA A 447 40.70 -5.00 -21.90
CA ALA A 447 41.99 -4.26 -21.99
C ALA A 447 42.22 -3.28 -20.84
N LEU A 448 41.20 -3.01 -19.99
CA LEU A 448 41.35 -2.10 -18.84
C LEU A 448 42.34 -2.63 -17.81
N ASP A 449 42.99 -1.71 -17.09
CA ASP A 449 43.95 -2.01 -16.03
C ASP A 449 43.36 -3.00 -14.97
N GLN A 450 44.18 -3.91 -14.49
CA GLN A 450 43.82 -4.88 -13.43
C GLN A 450 43.49 -4.21 -12.09
N MET A 451 43.89 -2.96 -11.89
CA MET A 451 43.55 -2.18 -10.69
C MET A 451 42.10 -1.71 -10.68
N VAL A 452 41.35 -1.87 -11.77
CA VAL A 452 39.92 -1.56 -11.85
C VAL A 452 39.10 -2.80 -11.52
N ARG A 453 38.13 -2.68 -10.59
CA ARG A 453 37.13 -3.71 -10.35
C ARG A 453 36.00 -3.55 -11.35
N ILE A 454 35.62 -4.62 -12.04
CA ILE A 454 34.52 -4.59 -13.00
C ILE A 454 33.44 -5.58 -12.56
N ARG A 455 32.23 -5.05 -12.31
CA ARG A 455 31.09 -5.83 -11.82
C ARG A 455 29.97 -5.82 -12.87
N PHE A 456 29.42 -6.99 -13.16
CA PHE A 456 28.36 -7.17 -14.15
C PHE A 456 27.06 -7.53 -13.45
N VAL A 457 26.01 -6.78 -13.72
CA VAL A 457 24.66 -7.11 -13.26
C VAL A 457 24.05 -8.16 -14.19
N ILE A 458 23.71 -9.30 -13.61
CA ILE A 458 23.00 -10.38 -14.30
C ILE A 458 21.51 -10.23 -13.96
N GLY A 459 20.73 -9.75 -14.94
CA GLY A 459 19.30 -9.51 -14.76
C GLY A 459 18.51 -10.82 -14.60
N ALA A 460 17.49 -10.81 -13.74
CA ALA A 460 16.64 -11.97 -13.48
C ALA A 460 15.86 -12.49 -14.72
N GLY A 461 15.65 -11.63 -15.74
CA GLY A 461 15.01 -12.00 -17.00
C GLY A 461 15.98 -12.47 -18.10
N MET A 462 17.26 -12.61 -17.80
CA MET A 462 18.28 -13.04 -18.76
C MET A 462 18.18 -14.57 -18.98
N LYS A 463 17.87 -15.01 -20.20
CA LYS A 463 17.58 -16.43 -20.51
C LYS A 463 18.67 -17.39 -20.05
N ASP A 464 19.95 -17.03 -20.22
CA ASP A 464 21.09 -17.87 -19.88
C ASP A 464 22.00 -17.20 -18.82
N GLY A 465 21.39 -16.48 -17.88
CA GLY A 465 22.11 -15.71 -16.84
C GLY A 465 23.26 -16.48 -16.18
N PRO A 466 23.05 -17.71 -15.68
CA PRO A 466 24.13 -18.51 -15.09
C PRO A 466 25.26 -18.88 -16.06
N ALA A 467 24.96 -19.07 -17.35
CA ALA A 467 26.00 -19.32 -18.35
C ALA A 467 26.80 -18.05 -18.68
N VAL A 468 26.11 -16.90 -18.77
CA VAL A 468 26.73 -15.59 -18.91
C VAL A 468 27.66 -15.30 -17.74
N ALA A 469 27.21 -15.52 -16.50
CA ALA A 469 28.01 -15.33 -15.29
C ALA A 469 29.28 -16.18 -15.30
N ARG A 470 29.17 -17.48 -15.62
CA ARG A 470 30.36 -18.36 -15.76
C ARG A 470 31.29 -17.89 -16.87
N GLY A 471 30.73 -17.45 -18.00
CA GLY A 471 31.51 -16.91 -19.13
C GLY A 471 32.31 -15.67 -18.72
N LEU A 472 31.73 -14.75 -17.95
CA LEU A 472 32.39 -13.55 -17.46
C LEU A 472 33.60 -13.87 -16.56
N VAL A 473 33.41 -14.73 -15.60
CA VAL A 473 34.49 -15.15 -14.68
C VAL A 473 35.63 -15.86 -15.42
N SER A 474 35.31 -16.61 -16.49
CA SER A 474 36.33 -17.27 -17.31
C SER A 474 37.13 -16.32 -18.21
N LEU A 475 36.55 -15.17 -18.58
CA LEU A 475 37.22 -14.19 -19.44
C LEU A 475 38.34 -13.43 -18.71
N LYS A 476 38.14 -13.06 -17.46
CA LYS A 476 39.12 -12.32 -16.66
C LYS A 476 38.89 -12.52 -15.15
N LYS A 477 39.99 -12.72 -14.40
CA LYS A 477 39.95 -12.99 -12.94
C LYS A 477 39.41 -11.85 -12.08
N ASN A 478 39.37 -10.60 -12.57
CA ASN A 478 38.88 -9.44 -11.84
C ASN A 478 37.42 -9.07 -12.17
N TYR A 479 36.72 -9.90 -12.93
CA TYR A 479 35.29 -9.75 -13.18
C TYR A 479 34.50 -10.38 -12.05
N GLU A 480 33.52 -9.63 -11.55
CA GLU A 480 32.59 -10.06 -10.54
C GLU A 480 31.15 -10.00 -11.11
N THR A 481 30.26 -10.84 -10.61
CA THR A 481 28.85 -10.83 -10.99
C THR A 481 27.98 -10.42 -9.81
N VAL A 482 26.87 -9.71 -10.13
CA VAL A 482 25.80 -9.37 -9.20
C VAL A 482 24.56 -10.09 -9.70
N GLU A 483 24.13 -11.12 -8.99
CA GLU A 483 23.00 -11.97 -9.36
C GLU A 483 21.92 -11.92 -8.29
N GLY A 484 20.64 -12.04 -8.69
CA GLY A 484 19.52 -12.21 -7.78
C GLY A 484 19.22 -11.02 -6.85
N ALA A 485 19.75 -9.84 -7.15
CA ALA A 485 19.45 -8.64 -6.37
C ALA A 485 18.03 -8.14 -6.66
N ASP A 486 17.16 -8.17 -5.66
CA ASP A 486 15.81 -7.58 -5.74
C ASP A 486 15.87 -6.05 -5.87
N ASP A 487 16.92 -5.43 -5.30
CA ASP A 487 17.17 -4.00 -5.33
C ASP A 487 18.64 -3.71 -5.69
N LEU A 488 18.86 -3.12 -6.84
CA LEU A 488 20.19 -2.75 -7.34
C LEU A 488 20.67 -1.39 -6.82
N SER A 489 19.88 -0.65 -6.07
CA SER A 489 20.23 0.71 -5.61
C SER A 489 21.52 0.72 -4.79
N ILE A 490 21.75 -0.30 -3.96
CA ILE A 490 22.99 -0.43 -3.15
C ILE A 490 24.19 -0.72 -4.06
N GLU A 491 24.00 -1.58 -5.06
CA GLU A 491 25.05 -1.93 -6.01
C GLU A 491 25.44 -0.72 -6.87
N TYR A 492 24.43 0.05 -7.35
CA TYR A 492 24.67 1.31 -8.03
C TYR A 492 25.43 2.30 -7.16
N ALA A 493 24.99 2.47 -5.90
CA ALA A 493 25.64 3.38 -4.96
C ALA A 493 27.12 3.03 -4.66
N SER A 494 27.50 1.77 -4.84
CA SER A 494 28.88 1.30 -4.62
C SER A 494 29.82 1.52 -5.82
N ALA A 495 29.28 1.92 -6.98
CA ALA A 495 30.04 2.12 -8.20
C ALA A 495 30.63 3.54 -8.31
N ASP A 496 31.83 3.67 -8.89
CA ASP A 496 32.46 4.96 -9.24
C ASP A 496 32.07 5.42 -10.64
N LEU A 497 31.68 4.46 -11.50
CA LEU A 497 31.26 4.65 -12.88
C LEU A 497 30.34 3.51 -13.28
N CYS A 498 29.33 3.79 -14.08
CA CYS A 498 28.47 2.76 -14.67
C CYS A 498 28.48 2.82 -16.21
N VAL A 499 28.48 1.65 -16.85
CA VAL A 499 28.15 1.50 -18.28
C VAL A 499 26.79 0.81 -18.35
N CYS A 500 25.77 1.44 -18.91
CA CYS A 500 24.44 0.87 -18.93
C CYS A 500 23.69 1.02 -20.23
N ALA A 501 22.78 0.08 -20.49
CA ALA A 501 21.72 0.30 -21.46
C ALA A 501 20.80 1.40 -20.92
N PHE A 502 20.45 2.37 -21.80
CA PHE A 502 19.58 3.47 -21.40
C PHE A 502 18.17 2.98 -21.07
N GLY A 503 17.63 3.44 -19.95
CA GLY A 503 16.31 3.09 -19.40
C GLY A 503 16.17 3.65 -18.00
N VAL A 504 15.32 3.05 -17.16
CA VAL A 504 15.11 3.48 -15.77
C VAL A 504 16.43 3.54 -14.98
N THR A 505 17.35 2.64 -15.23
CA THR A 505 18.71 2.63 -14.63
C THR A 505 19.45 3.96 -14.78
N ALA A 506 19.31 4.65 -15.93
CA ALA A 506 19.97 5.94 -16.13
C ALA A 506 19.49 7.01 -15.14
N TYR A 507 18.19 7.04 -14.86
CA TYR A 507 17.60 7.94 -13.87
C TYR A 507 18.03 7.58 -12.45
N GLU A 508 18.07 6.28 -12.12
CA GLU A 508 18.52 5.80 -10.81
C GLU A 508 19.98 6.17 -10.56
N LEU A 509 20.84 5.98 -11.54
CA LEU A 509 22.26 6.36 -11.46
C LEU A 509 22.43 7.88 -11.28
N ALA A 510 21.70 8.69 -12.03
CA ALA A 510 21.74 10.14 -11.91
C ALA A 510 21.30 10.60 -10.51
N ALA A 511 20.19 10.05 -9.98
CA ALA A 511 19.71 10.34 -8.64
C ALA A 511 20.67 9.91 -7.52
N LEU A 512 21.47 8.87 -7.77
CA LEU A 512 22.53 8.42 -6.88
C LEU A 512 23.85 9.17 -7.10
N GLY A 513 23.90 10.05 -8.11
CA GLY A 513 25.12 10.78 -8.50
C GLY A 513 26.21 9.86 -9.01
N ILE A 514 25.88 8.78 -9.72
CA ILE A 514 26.82 7.88 -10.34
C ILE A 514 27.07 8.35 -11.78
N PRO A 515 28.31 8.72 -12.14
CA PRO A 515 28.66 8.99 -13.52
C PRO A 515 28.35 7.78 -14.40
N ALA A 516 27.75 8.00 -15.59
CA ALA A 516 27.35 6.89 -16.42
C ALA A 516 27.67 7.11 -17.90
N ILE A 517 27.89 5.98 -18.58
CA ILE A 517 28.01 5.89 -20.03
C ILE A 517 26.77 5.15 -20.54
N TYR A 518 26.02 5.78 -21.45
CA TYR A 518 24.74 5.29 -21.93
C TYR A 518 24.81 4.67 -23.31
N LEU A 519 24.18 3.53 -23.49
CA LEU A 519 23.98 2.85 -24.78
C LEU A 519 22.49 2.74 -25.06
N GLY A 520 22.00 3.33 -26.14
CA GLY A 520 20.59 3.24 -26.55
C GLY A 520 20.28 1.91 -27.24
N LEU A 521 19.24 1.22 -26.86
CA LEU A 521 18.75 0.01 -27.52
C LEU A 521 17.84 0.33 -28.72
N THR A 522 17.21 1.50 -28.69
CA THR A 522 16.32 2.04 -29.73
C THR A 522 16.71 3.48 -30.05
N PRO A 523 16.26 4.05 -31.19
CA PRO A 523 16.46 5.47 -31.49
C PRO A 523 15.96 6.39 -30.38
N ASP A 524 14.80 6.09 -29.76
CA ASP A 524 14.25 6.89 -28.66
C ASP A 524 15.12 6.80 -27.41
N HIS A 525 15.66 5.62 -27.09
CA HIS A 525 16.65 5.48 -26.02
C HIS A 525 17.93 6.27 -26.28
N ALA A 526 18.41 6.27 -27.51
CA ALA A 526 19.61 7.04 -27.89
C ALA A 526 19.36 8.56 -27.79
N ALA A 527 18.20 9.04 -28.24
CA ALA A 527 17.79 10.42 -28.10
C ALA A 527 17.65 10.85 -26.64
N SER A 528 17.04 10.02 -25.81
CA SER A 528 16.91 10.26 -24.36
C SER A 528 18.28 10.24 -23.67
N ALA A 529 19.18 9.32 -24.05
CA ALA A 529 20.55 9.28 -23.55
C ALA A 529 21.35 10.56 -23.91
N SER A 530 21.10 11.12 -25.08
CA SER A 530 21.69 12.41 -25.49
C SER A 530 21.18 13.55 -24.59
N ALA A 531 19.90 13.60 -24.28
CA ALA A 531 19.35 14.59 -23.34
C ALA A 531 19.99 14.52 -21.95
N PHE A 532 20.32 13.31 -21.46
CA PHE A 532 21.06 13.13 -20.20
C PHE A 532 22.51 13.64 -20.32
N ALA A 533 23.15 13.38 -21.45
CA ALA A 533 24.51 13.88 -21.71
C ALA A 533 24.55 15.41 -21.83
N ASP A 534 23.57 16.02 -22.54
CA ASP A 534 23.41 17.47 -22.65
C ASP A 534 23.16 18.15 -21.30
N ALA A 535 22.45 17.46 -20.40
CA ALA A 535 22.24 17.87 -19.01
C ALA A 535 23.48 17.63 -18.11
N GLY A 536 24.55 17.08 -18.64
CA GLY A 536 25.82 16.84 -17.94
C GLY A 536 25.81 15.62 -17.00
N MET A 537 24.80 14.75 -17.07
CA MET A 537 24.64 13.61 -16.15
C MET A 537 25.42 12.36 -16.57
N GLY A 538 26.00 12.34 -17.77
CA GLY A 538 26.76 11.21 -18.28
C GLY A 538 27.28 11.44 -19.70
N ILE A 539 27.69 10.37 -20.38
CA ILE A 539 28.11 10.36 -21.76
C ILE A 539 27.21 9.42 -22.57
N SER A 540 26.63 9.88 -23.65
CA SER A 540 25.88 9.05 -24.60
C SER A 540 26.80 8.56 -25.71
N LEU A 541 26.85 7.25 -25.96
CA LEU A 541 27.48 6.65 -27.12
C LEU A 541 26.48 6.37 -28.26
N GLY A 542 25.23 6.89 -28.12
CA GLY A 542 24.20 6.70 -29.13
C GLY A 542 23.64 5.27 -29.14
N LEU A 543 23.36 4.74 -30.34
CA LEU A 543 22.84 3.38 -30.49
C LEU A 543 23.91 2.33 -30.19
N ALA A 544 23.57 1.34 -29.37
CA ALA A 544 24.47 0.26 -28.95
C ALA A 544 25.07 -0.51 -30.15
N GLU A 545 24.32 -0.68 -31.24
CA GLU A 545 24.77 -1.34 -32.46
C GLU A 545 25.83 -0.52 -33.25
N ARG A 546 25.88 0.79 -33.05
CA ARG A 546 26.80 1.71 -33.73
C ARG A 546 28.04 2.08 -32.91
N ALA A 547 27.92 2.03 -31.59
CA ALA A 547 29.03 2.26 -30.67
C ALA A 547 30.06 1.13 -30.82
N SER A 548 31.32 1.45 -31.10
CA SER A 548 32.39 0.44 -31.17
C SER A 548 32.83 0.00 -29.75
N ASP A 549 33.43 -1.17 -29.66
CA ASP A 549 34.02 -1.66 -28.41
C ASP A 549 35.17 -0.77 -27.93
N GLU A 550 35.88 -0.14 -28.89
CA GLU A 550 36.95 0.83 -28.64
C GLU A 550 36.40 2.15 -28.06
N ASP A 551 35.26 2.65 -28.57
CA ASP A 551 34.59 3.84 -28.02
C ASP A 551 34.20 3.61 -26.55
N VAL A 552 33.65 2.43 -26.22
CA VAL A 552 33.29 2.08 -24.84
C VAL A 552 34.53 2.04 -23.94
N ALA A 553 35.57 1.30 -24.35
CA ALA A 553 36.79 1.15 -23.57
C ALA A 553 37.51 2.47 -23.34
N SER A 554 37.69 3.27 -24.42
CA SER A 554 38.35 4.58 -24.35
C SER A 554 37.59 5.58 -23.50
N THR A 555 36.24 5.60 -23.58
CA THR A 555 35.40 6.47 -22.77
C THR A 555 35.47 6.08 -21.28
N VAL A 556 35.42 4.80 -20.95
CA VAL A 556 35.62 4.31 -19.59
C VAL A 556 36.99 4.71 -19.05
N GLN A 557 38.06 4.45 -19.83
CA GLN A 557 39.42 4.81 -19.45
C GLN A 557 39.58 6.32 -19.24
N TRP A 558 38.98 7.13 -20.15
CA TRP A 558 39.00 8.59 -20.03
C TRP A 558 38.32 9.06 -18.73
N LEU A 559 37.12 8.54 -18.41
CA LEU A 559 36.40 8.90 -17.18
C LEU A 559 37.17 8.45 -15.94
N LEU A 560 37.80 7.27 -15.93
CA LEU A 560 38.63 6.80 -14.81
C LEU A 560 39.79 7.75 -14.54
N ASN A 561 40.40 8.31 -15.60
CA ASN A 561 41.53 9.25 -15.51
C ASN A 561 41.11 10.71 -15.28
N LYS A 562 39.82 11.03 -15.29
CA LYS A 562 39.26 12.39 -15.14
C LYS A 562 38.31 12.52 -13.95
N PRO A 563 38.81 12.51 -12.69
CA PRO A 563 37.97 12.61 -11.50
C PRO A 563 37.15 13.92 -11.47
N GLY A 564 37.62 15.00 -12.07
CA GLY A 564 36.89 16.25 -12.21
C GLY A 564 35.63 16.11 -13.06
N ALA A 565 35.68 15.37 -14.18
CA ALA A 565 34.52 15.09 -15.03
C ALA A 565 33.49 14.24 -14.27
N ARG A 566 33.94 13.20 -13.56
CA ARG A 566 33.04 12.39 -12.75
C ARG A 566 32.34 13.21 -11.64
N ARG A 567 33.07 14.13 -10.98
CA ARG A 567 32.47 15.03 -9.97
C ARG A 567 31.43 15.98 -10.60
N ALA A 568 31.71 16.52 -11.80
CA ALA A 568 30.74 17.35 -12.49
C ALA A 568 29.46 16.60 -12.85
N MET A 569 29.57 15.38 -13.40
CA MET A 569 28.44 14.50 -13.70
C MET A 569 27.64 14.14 -12.43
N ARG A 570 28.33 13.82 -11.35
CA ARG A 570 27.70 13.57 -10.04
C ARG A 570 26.89 14.78 -9.59
N HIS A 571 27.45 15.96 -9.65
CA HIS A 571 26.78 17.19 -9.25
C HIS A 571 25.54 17.46 -10.11
N ALA A 572 25.66 17.33 -11.42
CA ALA A 572 24.55 17.51 -12.36
C ALA A 572 23.40 16.52 -12.06
N GLY A 573 23.72 15.22 -11.89
CA GLY A 573 22.71 14.20 -11.56
C GLY A 573 21.96 14.51 -10.27
N LEU A 574 22.68 14.77 -9.18
CA LEU A 574 22.11 15.06 -7.86
C LEU A 574 21.31 16.38 -7.83
N SER A 575 21.67 17.36 -8.67
CA SER A 575 20.97 18.65 -8.75
C SER A 575 19.66 18.56 -9.52
N LEU A 576 19.60 17.70 -10.55
CA LEU A 576 18.46 17.58 -11.45
C LEU A 576 17.47 16.51 -11.00
N ILE A 577 17.97 15.35 -10.51
CA ILE A 577 17.15 14.21 -10.10
C ILE A 577 17.46 13.90 -8.64
N ASP A 578 16.73 14.54 -7.73
CA ASP A 578 16.94 14.42 -6.27
C ASP A 578 16.28 13.20 -5.62
N GLY A 579 15.65 12.33 -6.43
CA GLY A 579 14.93 11.15 -5.95
C GLY A 579 13.60 11.44 -5.23
N GLN A 580 13.12 12.69 -5.22
CA GLN A 580 11.87 13.08 -4.56
C GLN A 580 10.66 13.12 -5.50
N GLY A 581 10.76 12.63 -6.73
CA GLY A 581 9.68 12.64 -7.72
C GLY A 581 8.38 12.00 -7.19
N ALA A 582 8.49 10.85 -6.52
CA ALA A 582 7.33 10.18 -5.90
C ALA A 582 6.62 11.08 -4.88
N ALA A 583 7.37 11.78 -4.04
CA ALA A 583 6.81 12.67 -3.03
C ALA A 583 6.14 13.90 -3.65
N ARG A 584 6.75 14.47 -4.70
CA ARG A 584 6.17 15.62 -5.44
C ARG A 584 4.88 15.25 -6.14
N ILE A 585 4.85 14.13 -6.86
CA ILE A 585 3.65 13.63 -7.53
C ILE A 585 2.55 13.35 -6.50
N ALA A 586 2.88 12.70 -5.38
CA ALA A 586 1.91 12.44 -4.32
C ALA A 586 1.32 13.74 -3.76
N SER A 587 2.15 14.76 -3.50
CA SER A 587 1.69 16.04 -2.97
C SER A 587 0.87 16.84 -4.00
N ASP A 588 1.28 16.85 -5.29
CA ASP A 588 0.54 17.51 -6.38
C ASP A 588 -0.88 16.89 -6.52
N LEU A 589 -0.99 15.56 -6.49
CA LEU A 589 -2.26 14.85 -6.56
C LEU A 589 -3.14 15.06 -5.32
N ALA A 590 -2.56 15.05 -4.12
CA ALA A 590 -3.29 15.29 -2.88
C ALA A 590 -3.85 16.73 -2.82
N GLN A 591 -3.07 17.72 -3.25
CA GLN A 591 -3.52 19.11 -3.36
C GLN A 591 -4.65 19.25 -4.39
N ALA A 592 -4.51 18.61 -5.55
CA ALA A 592 -5.54 18.59 -6.58
C ALA A 592 -6.85 18.00 -6.05
N LEU A 593 -6.77 16.89 -5.31
CA LEU A 593 -7.93 16.25 -4.70
C LEU A 593 -8.58 17.14 -3.64
N ALA A 594 -7.80 17.83 -2.81
CA ALA A 594 -8.32 18.78 -1.83
C ALA A 594 -9.11 19.92 -2.50
N VAL A 595 -8.63 20.43 -3.64
CA VAL A 595 -9.32 21.45 -4.43
C VAL A 595 -10.61 20.88 -5.03
N ALA A 596 -10.58 19.68 -5.60
CA ALA A 596 -11.75 19.04 -6.21
C ALA A 596 -12.87 18.74 -5.19
N ARG A 597 -12.53 18.49 -3.92
CA ARG A 597 -13.49 18.25 -2.84
C ARG A 597 -14.03 19.52 -2.17
N THR A 598 -13.41 20.66 -2.41
CA THR A 598 -13.89 21.94 -1.85
C THR A 598 -15.11 22.40 -2.64
N PRO A 599 -16.31 22.54 -2.02
CA PRO A 599 -17.48 23.04 -2.72
C PRO A 599 -17.19 24.46 -3.25
N PRO A 600 -17.69 24.81 -4.45
CA PRO A 600 -17.51 26.16 -4.97
C PRO A 600 -18.04 27.16 -3.94
N ARG A 601 -17.20 28.13 -3.52
CA ARG A 601 -17.65 29.25 -2.69
C ARG A 601 -18.78 29.92 -3.46
N VAL A 602 -20.01 29.74 -2.99
CA VAL A 602 -21.13 30.56 -3.44
C VAL A 602 -20.74 32.00 -3.13
N ALA A 603 -20.42 32.76 -4.18
CA ALA A 603 -20.24 34.20 -4.04
C ALA A 603 -21.53 34.74 -3.48
N ALA A 604 -21.50 35.23 -2.25
CA ALA A 604 -22.59 36.01 -1.69
C ALA A 604 -22.73 37.27 -2.58
N LEU A 605 -23.76 37.29 -3.41
CA LEU A 605 -24.26 38.50 -4.11
C LEU A 605 -24.98 39.39 -3.10
#